data_89fc0600ea4d3fcff9929e269e35b9f7
#
_entry.id   89fc0600ea4d3fcff9929e269e35b9f7
#
_cell.length_a   1.000
_cell.length_b   1.000
_cell.length_c   1.000
_cell.angle_alpha   90.00
_cell.angle_beta   90.00
_cell.angle_gamma   90.00
#
_symmetry.space_group_name_H-M   'P 1'
#
loop_
_entity.id
_entity.type
_entity.pdbx_description
1 polymer ?
#
loop_
_entity_poly.entity_id
_entity_poly.type
_entity_poly.pdbx_seq_one_letter_code
_entity_poly.pdbx_strand_id
1 'polypeptide(L)'
;MCDDSEVATLAVTTTPRAFPRNLELARKSSFVRPALGLHPQLVAERASEVSIFEDLLPQSRYIGEVGLDASPRFYRSFERQKEVFERVLRLCDSAGGKVLSVHSVRSAKHVLDMVEALLSPDRGRVVLHWFTGSASEARRAVDLGCYFSINERMLLSPRATSLLREIPQSRLLTETDGPFVERDGLPIPPGDVGPTLSALGKALSKSQAEIARSVRQNLSALLA
;
A
#
# COMPACT_ATOMS: atom_id res chain seq x y z
N MET A 1 17.81 5.67 -11.72
CA MET A 1 17.78 4.99 -10.41
C MET A 1 16.68 3.95 -10.32
N CYS A 2 15.37 4.22 -10.52
CA CYS A 2 14.37 3.13 -10.53
C CYS A 2 14.43 2.29 -11.81
N ASP A 3 14.79 2.86 -12.95
CA ASP A 3 14.91 2.13 -14.22
C ASP A 3 16.12 1.20 -14.25
N ASP A 4 17.20 1.53 -13.57
CA ASP A 4 18.40 0.71 -13.52
C ASP A 4 18.20 -0.60 -12.75
N SER A 5 17.20 -0.67 -11.87
CA SER A 5 16.87 -1.87 -11.10
C SER A 5 15.92 -2.83 -11.80
N GLU A 6 15.24 -2.39 -12.87
CA GLU A 6 14.17 -3.14 -13.56
C GLU A 6 13.07 -3.67 -12.62
N VAL A 7 12.85 -3.00 -11.48
CA VAL A 7 11.86 -3.40 -10.48
C VAL A 7 10.58 -2.58 -10.68
N ALA A 8 9.46 -3.27 -10.91
CA ALA A 8 8.15 -2.64 -10.97
C ALA A 8 7.84 -1.93 -9.65
N THR A 9 7.72 -0.61 -9.70
CA THR A 9 7.63 0.27 -8.53
C THR A 9 6.34 1.08 -8.55
N LEU A 10 5.59 1.03 -7.46
CA LEU A 10 4.48 1.94 -7.20
C LEU A 10 5.00 3.15 -6.42
N ALA A 11 4.96 4.33 -7.04
CA ALA A 11 5.36 5.60 -6.42
C ALA A 11 4.10 6.30 -5.87
N VAL A 12 3.82 6.10 -4.58
CA VAL A 12 2.66 6.71 -3.92
C VAL A 12 2.86 8.21 -3.70
N THR A 13 1.76 8.98 -3.70
CA THR A 13 1.78 10.38 -3.32
C THR A 13 1.09 10.59 -1.97
N THR A 14 1.58 11.56 -1.20
CA THR A 14 0.98 11.92 0.09
C THR A 14 -0.10 12.99 -0.04
N THR A 15 -0.11 13.73 -1.16
CA THR A 15 -1.15 14.72 -1.50
C THR A 15 -1.53 14.63 -2.97
N PRO A 16 -2.82 14.90 -3.33
CA PRO A 16 -3.23 14.91 -4.73
C PRO A 16 -2.45 15.90 -5.60
N ARG A 17 -2.02 17.03 -5.02
CA ARG A 17 -1.23 18.05 -5.73
C ARG A 17 0.10 17.55 -6.26
N ALA A 18 0.69 16.53 -5.63
CA ALA A 18 1.96 15.95 -6.06
C ALA A 18 1.81 15.02 -7.29
N PHE A 19 0.61 14.47 -7.51
CA PHE A 19 0.37 13.46 -8.52
C PHE A 19 0.69 13.91 -9.97
N PRO A 20 0.28 15.10 -10.46
CA PRO A 20 0.59 15.51 -11.83
C PRO A 20 2.10 15.54 -12.11
N ARG A 21 2.89 16.01 -11.15
CA ARG A 21 4.36 16.05 -11.29
C ARG A 21 4.96 14.63 -11.28
N ASN A 22 4.48 13.76 -10.41
CA ASN A 22 4.93 12.37 -10.38
C ASN A 22 4.53 11.63 -11.67
N LEU A 23 3.35 11.90 -12.21
CA LEU A 23 2.90 11.35 -13.48
C LEU A 23 3.82 11.77 -14.64
N GLU A 24 4.21 13.04 -14.70
CA GLU A 24 5.16 13.57 -15.68
C GLU A 24 6.54 12.88 -15.58
N LEU A 25 7.07 12.77 -14.37
CA LEU A 25 8.36 12.12 -14.12
C LEU A 25 8.33 10.63 -14.49
N ALA A 26 7.25 9.93 -14.16
CA ALA A 26 7.11 8.50 -14.42
C ALA A 26 6.96 8.17 -15.90
N ARG A 27 6.55 9.11 -16.77
CA ARG A 27 6.47 8.90 -18.23
C ARG A 27 7.80 8.47 -18.85
N LYS A 28 8.91 8.76 -18.19
CA LYS A 28 10.28 8.41 -18.65
C LYS A 28 10.70 7.01 -18.20
N SER A 29 9.88 6.32 -17.42
CA SER A 29 10.19 5.01 -16.84
C SER A 29 9.20 3.94 -17.31
N SER A 30 9.72 2.79 -17.69
CA SER A 30 8.92 1.59 -17.97
C SER A 30 8.49 0.87 -16.70
N PHE A 31 9.14 1.13 -15.56
CA PHE A 31 8.97 0.38 -14.32
C PHE A 31 8.21 1.13 -13.23
N VAL A 32 8.12 2.47 -13.30
CA VAL A 32 7.48 3.28 -12.27
C VAL A 32 6.04 3.62 -12.64
N ARG A 33 5.13 3.41 -11.70
CA ARG A 33 3.73 3.82 -11.80
C ARG A 33 3.40 4.73 -10.63
N PRO A 34 2.97 5.99 -10.87
CA PRO A 34 2.54 6.89 -9.81
C PRO A 34 1.15 6.50 -9.33
N ALA A 35 0.91 6.67 -8.03
CA ALA A 35 -0.40 6.50 -7.42
C ALA A 35 -0.90 7.84 -6.87
N LEU A 36 -2.18 8.09 -7.07
CA LEU A 36 -2.89 9.27 -6.58
C LEU A 36 -3.28 9.05 -5.12
N GLY A 37 -2.74 9.85 -4.20
CA GLY A 37 -2.95 9.71 -2.76
C GLY A 37 -3.39 10.97 -2.04
N LEU A 38 -3.99 10.74 -0.88
CA LEU A 38 -4.19 11.72 0.18
C LEU A 38 -3.95 11.00 1.51
N HIS A 39 -2.73 11.14 2.01
CA HIS A 39 -2.24 10.39 3.16
C HIS A 39 -2.99 10.77 4.45
N PRO A 40 -3.44 9.80 5.27
CA PRO A 40 -4.24 10.09 6.47
C PRO A 40 -3.58 11.06 7.45
N GLN A 41 -2.26 11.03 7.58
CA GLN A 41 -1.52 11.93 8.46
C GLN A 41 -1.60 13.40 8.04
N LEU A 42 -1.94 13.70 6.79
CA LEU A 42 -2.08 15.07 6.27
C LEU A 42 -3.54 15.55 6.23
N VAL A 43 -4.49 14.70 6.55
CA VAL A 43 -5.93 15.04 6.46
C VAL A 43 -6.31 16.20 7.37
N ALA A 44 -5.68 16.37 8.55
CA ALA A 44 -5.95 17.51 9.44
C ALA A 44 -5.84 18.86 8.70
N GLU A 45 -4.89 18.97 7.77
CA GLU A 45 -4.57 20.22 7.06
C GLU A 45 -5.10 20.22 5.62
N ARG A 46 -5.26 19.03 5.02
CA ARG A 46 -5.46 18.88 3.57
C ARG A 46 -6.73 18.14 3.17
N ALA A 47 -7.67 17.93 4.08
CA ALA A 47 -8.93 17.23 3.78
C ALA A 47 -9.70 17.83 2.60
N SER A 48 -9.62 19.16 2.40
CA SER A 48 -10.25 19.84 1.25
C SER A 48 -9.66 19.42 -0.11
N GLU A 49 -8.46 18.85 -0.13
CA GLU A 49 -7.84 18.37 -1.37
C GLU A 49 -8.50 17.09 -1.90
N VAL A 50 -9.49 16.54 -1.21
CA VAL A 50 -10.30 15.43 -1.73
C VAL A 50 -11.03 15.82 -3.03
N SER A 51 -11.35 17.09 -3.24
CA SER A 51 -11.90 17.57 -4.52
C SER A 51 -10.87 17.47 -5.66
N ILE A 52 -9.61 17.82 -5.39
CA ILE A 52 -8.51 17.66 -6.36
C ILE A 52 -8.27 16.18 -6.64
N PHE A 53 -8.37 15.33 -5.62
CA PHE A 53 -8.29 13.88 -5.79
C PHE A 53 -9.37 13.38 -6.76
N GLU A 54 -10.61 13.83 -6.58
CA GLU A 54 -11.73 13.47 -7.44
C GLU A 54 -11.50 13.87 -8.92
N ASP A 55 -11.02 15.09 -9.14
CA ASP A 55 -10.71 15.61 -10.49
C ASP A 55 -9.59 14.82 -11.17
N LEU A 56 -8.61 14.33 -10.41
CA LEU A 56 -7.46 13.59 -10.93
C LEU A 56 -7.70 12.07 -11.04
N LEU A 57 -8.72 11.53 -10.39
CA LEU A 57 -9.01 10.10 -10.34
C LEU A 57 -9.14 9.42 -11.72
N PRO A 58 -9.73 10.05 -12.76
CA PRO A 58 -9.79 9.44 -14.09
C PRO A 58 -8.41 9.19 -14.72
N GLN A 59 -7.38 9.92 -14.28
CA GLN A 59 -6.02 9.82 -14.81
C GLN A 59 -5.19 8.74 -14.11
N SER A 60 -5.71 8.12 -13.04
CA SER A 60 -4.95 7.14 -12.26
C SER A 60 -5.69 5.80 -12.10
N ARG A 61 -5.02 4.71 -12.46
CA ARG A 61 -5.43 3.36 -12.08
C ARG A 61 -5.01 3.06 -10.63
N TYR A 62 -3.90 3.63 -10.18
CA TYR A 62 -3.28 3.34 -8.89
C TYR A 62 -3.59 4.44 -7.89
N ILE A 63 -4.06 4.06 -6.72
CA ILE A 63 -4.46 4.95 -5.64
C ILE A 63 -3.57 4.70 -4.44
N GLY A 64 -2.97 5.75 -3.88
CA GLY A 64 -2.08 5.61 -2.74
C GLY A 64 -1.12 6.80 -2.55
N GLU A 65 -0.79 7.09 -1.32
CA GLU A 65 -1.23 6.36 -0.14
C GLU A 65 -2.51 6.99 0.40
N VAL A 66 -3.47 6.15 0.80
CA VAL A 66 -4.74 6.56 1.40
C VAL A 66 -5.02 5.66 2.61
N GLY A 67 -6.01 5.95 3.43
CA GLY A 67 -6.36 5.09 4.55
C GLY A 67 -6.53 5.84 5.86
N LEU A 68 -6.18 5.18 6.99
CA LEU A 68 -6.39 5.67 8.34
C LEU A 68 -5.14 5.51 9.23
N ASP A 69 -4.89 6.51 10.07
CA ASP A 69 -3.85 6.48 11.11
C ASP A 69 -4.44 6.88 12.47
N ALA A 70 -4.61 5.90 13.36
CA ALA A 70 -5.10 6.11 14.72
C ALA A 70 -3.94 6.21 15.75
N SER A 71 -2.71 6.51 15.31
CA SER A 71 -1.62 6.79 16.26
C SER A 71 -1.90 8.08 17.05
N PRO A 72 -1.37 8.22 18.28
CA PRO A 72 -1.68 9.35 19.15
C PRO A 72 -1.47 10.72 18.51
N ARG A 73 -0.46 10.85 17.66
CA ARG A 73 -0.14 12.09 16.96
C ARG A 73 -1.25 12.54 15.99
N PHE A 74 -1.93 11.59 15.35
CA PHE A 74 -2.90 11.88 14.29
C PHE A 74 -4.34 11.59 14.71
N TYR A 75 -4.56 11.08 15.91
CA TYR A 75 -5.87 10.66 16.41
C TYR A 75 -6.91 11.81 16.47
N ARG A 76 -6.48 13.04 16.67
CA ARG A 76 -7.38 14.21 16.68
C ARG A 76 -8.12 14.42 15.36
N SER A 77 -7.54 13.99 14.25
CA SER A 77 -8.15 14.07 12.92
C SER A 77 -8.84 12.76 12.50
N PHE A 78 -8.94 11.75 13.37
CA PHE A 78 -9.33 10.40 12.98
C PHE A 78 -10.74 10.35 12.36
N GLU A 79 -11.72 11.06 12.90
CA GLU A 79 -13.06 11.13 12.29
C GLU A 79 -13.00 11.77 10.90
N ARG A 80 -12.21 12.82 10.74
CA ARG A 80 -12.01 13.47 9.45
C ARG A 80 -11.29 12.56 8.45
N GLN A 81 -10.35 11.75 8.94
CA GLN A 81 -9.70 10.73 8.09
C GLN A 81 -10.72 9.71 7.58
N LYS A 82 -11.67 9.26 8.42
CA LYS A 82 -12.73 8.35 7.99
C LYS A 82 -13.62 8.96 6.92
N GLU A 83 -14.04 10.22 7.07
CA GLU A 83 -14.82 10.93 6.05
C GLU A 83 -14.10 11.01 4.70
N VAL A 84 -12.81 11.36 4.72
CA VAL A 84 -11.98 11.42 3.51
C VAL A 84 -11.80 10.03 2.89
N PHE A 85 -11.47 9.02 3.71
CA PHE A 85 -11.27 7.67 3.22
C PHE A 85 -12.55 7.04 2.67
N GLU A 86 -13.70 7.29 3.31
CA GLU A 86 -15.02 6.92 2.77
C GLU A 86 -15.25 7.51 1.37
N ARG A 87 -14.99 8.82 1.22
CA ARG A 87 -15.13 9.49 -0.07
C ARG A 87 -14.23 8.85 -1.13
N VAL A 88 -12.96 8.57 -0.79
CA VAL A 88 -12.00 7.91 -1.68
C VAL A 88 -12.50 6.52 -2.10
N LEU A 89 -12.96 5.70 -1.15
CA LEU A 89 -13.46 4.34 -1.46
C LEU A 89 -14.68 4.39 -2.40
N ARG A 90 -15.67 5.26 -2.12
CA ARG A 90 -16.85 5.43 -2.98
C ARG A 90 -16.50 5.89 -4.40
N LEU A 91 -15.54 6.81 -4.52
CA LEU A 91 -15.03 7.27 -5.81
C LEU A 91 -14.34 6.14 -6.57
N CYS A 92 -13.52 5.34 -5.89
CA CYS A 92 -12.85 4.18 -6.47
C CYS A 92 -13.84 3.10 -6.89
N ASP A 93 -14.85 2.81 -6.06
CA ASP A 93 -15.91 1.86 -6.39
C ASP A 93 -16.68 2.31 -7.63
N SER A 94 -17.10 3.58 -7.68
CA SER A 94 -17.80 4.14 -8.83
C SER A 94 -16.97 4.08 -10.12
N ALA A 95 -15.67 4.44 -10.05
CA ALA A 95 -14.78 4.43 -11.20
C ALA A 95 -14.42 3.01 -11.67
N GLY A 96 -14.22 2.08 -10.73
CA GLY A 96 -13.82 0.70 -11.00
C GLY A 96 -12.38 0.53 -11.47
N GLY A 97 -11.88 -0.70 -11.41
CA GLY A 97 -10.55 -1.08 -11.91
C GLY A 97 -9.38 -0.45 -11.16
N LYS A 98 -9.60 0.02 -9.93
CA LYS A 98 -8.57 0.68 -9.11
C LYS A 98 -7.76 -0.31 -8.27
N VAL A 99 -6.49 0.00 -8.06
CA VAL A 99 -5.59 -0.72 -7.14
C VAL A 99 -5.16 0.27 -6.06
N LEU A 100 -5.50 -0.04 -4.81
CA LEU A 100 -5.31 0.87 -3.68
C LEU A 100 -4.18 0.41 -2.77
N SER A 101 -3.20 1.28 -2.49
CA SER A 101 -2.21 1.11 -1.41
C SER A 101 -2.75 1.81 -0.17
N VAL A 102 -3.01 1.04 0.91
CA VAL A 102 -3.81 1.49 2.05
C VAL A 102 -3.01 1.44 3.34
N HIS A 103 -2.87 2.60 3.97
CA HIS A 103 -2.32 2.81 5.30
C HIS A 103 -3.32 2.42 6.39
N SER A 104 -2.87 1.71 7.44
CA SER A 104 -3.78 1.17 8.46
C SER A 104 -3.21 1.15 9.88
N VAL A 105 -2.35 2.12 10.23
CA VAL A 105 -1.67 2.15 11.54
C VAL A 105 -2.68 2.30 12.68
N ARG A 106 -2.72 1.30 13.60
CA ARG A 106 -3.67 1.19 14.73
C ARG A 106 -5.14 1.30 14.34
N SER A 107 -5.46 1.09 13.08
CA SER A 107 -6.80 1.29 12.51
C SER A 107 -7.24 0.16 11.57
N ALA A 108 -6.54 -0.98 11.59
CA ALA A 108 -6.79 -2.09 10.68
C ALA A 108 -8.27 -2.52 10.66
N LYS A 109 -8.90 -2.67 11.85
CA LYS A 109 -10.33 -2.99 11.92
C LYS A 109 -11.19 -1.97 11.16
N HIS A 110 -10.99 -0.67 11.38
CA HIS A 110 -11.79 0.38 10.73
C HIS A 110 -11.57 0.40 9.22
N VAL A 111 -10.31 0.23 8.78
CA VAL A 111 -9.98 0.13 7.35
C VAL A 111 -10.72 -1.04 6.72
N LEU A 112 -10.69 -2.23 7.34
CA LEU A 112 -11.36 -3.42 6.81
C LEU A 112 -12.89 -3.27 6.82
N ASP A 113 -13.47 -2.69 7.88
CA ASP A 113 -14.92 -2.40 7.95
C ASP A 113 -15.36 -1.50 6.77
N MET A 114 -14.58 -0.45 6.49
CA MET A 114 -14.88 0.50 5.42
C MET A 114 -14.65 -0.11 4.03
N VAL A 115 -13.58 -0.86 3.84
CA VAL A 115 -13.31 -1.57 2.57
C VAL A 115 -14.44 -2.55 2.26
N GLU A 116 -14.84 -3.39 3.21
CA GLU A 116 -15.93 -4.36 3.05
C GLU A 116 -17.27 -3.69 2.71
N ALA A 117 -17.56 -2.55 3.34
CA ALA A 117 -18.83 -1.85 3.15
C ALA A 117 -18.89 -0.97 1.88
N LEU A 118 -17.77 -0.49 1.36
CA LEU A 118 -17.74 0.62 0.42
C LEU A 118 -16.97 0.34 -0.88
N LEU A 119 -16.27 -0.78 -0.98
CA LEU A 119 -15.49 -1.12 -2.18
C LEU A 119 -15.79 -2.56 -2.60
N SER A 120 -16.52 -2.70 -3.70
CA SER A 120 -16.85 -4.02 -4.26
C SER A 120 -15.58 -4.73 -4.77
N PRO A 121 -15.41 -6.05 -4.53
CA PRO A 121 -14.19 -6.78 -4.89
C PRO A 121 -13.84 -6.78 -6.39
N ASP A 122 -14.83 -6.62 -7.25
CA ASP A 122 -14.69 -6.50 -8.71
C ASP A 122 -14.40 -5.06 -9.18
N ARG A 123 -14.57 -4.07 -8.29
CA ARG A 123 -14.39 -2.65 -8.59
C ARG A 123 -13.02 -2.13 -8.15
N GLY A 124 -12.44 -2.70 -7.09
CA GLY A 124 -11.14 -2.29 -6.60
C GLY A 124 -10.40 -3.40 -5.87
N ARG A 125 -9.08 -3.34 -5.91
CA ARG A 125 -8.18 -4.28 -5.21
C ARG A 125 -7.35 -3.53 -4.20
N VAL A 126 -7.21 -4.08 -2.99
CA VAL A 126 -6.53 -3.43 -1.87
C VAL A 126 -5.20 -4.12 -1.59
N VAL A 127 -4.16 -3.32 -1.44
CA VAL A 127 -2.87 -3.70 -0.87
C VAL A 127 -2.73 -2.99 0.47
N LEU A 128 -2.69 -3.74 1.56
CA LEU A 128 -2.42 -3.21 2.89
C LEU A 128 -0.91 -2.96 3.00
N HIS A 129 -0.55 -1.67 3.02
CA HIS A 129 0.81 -1.20 3.14
C HIS A 129 1.27 -1.34 4.59
N TRP A 130 2.48 -1.87 4.79
CA TRP A 130 3.10 -2.05 6.11
C TRP A 130 2.10 -2.44 7.20
N PHE A 131 1.41 -3.54 6.97
CA PHE A 131 0.34 -3.97 7.85
C PHE A 131 0.85 -4.37 9.24
N THR A 132 0.30 -3.74 10.28
CA THR A 132 0.68 -3.95 11.68
C THR A 132 -0.49 -4.43 12.55
N GLY A 133 -1.57 -4.88 11.93
CA GLY A 133 -2.75 -5.42 12.61
C GLY A 133 -2.50 -6.75 13.29
N SER A 134 -3.54 -7.27 13.93
CA SER A 134 -3.54 -8.60 14.58
C SER A 134 -3.65 -9.74 13.56
N ALA A 135 -3.38 -10.96 14.00
CA ALA A 135 -3.55 -12.16 13.20
C ALA A 135 -5.01 -12.35 12.73
N SER A 136 -5.99 -12.02 13.56
CA SER A 136 -7.41 -12.09 13.18
C SER A 136 -7.79 -11.06 12.12
N GLU A 137 -7.23 -9.85 12.19
CA GLU A 137 -7.40 -8.81 11.16
C GLU A 137 -6.71 -9.21 9.86
N ALA A 138 -5.55 -9.87 9.93
CA ALA A 138 -4.88 -10.40 8.74
C ALA A 138 -5.73 -11.47 8.04
N ARG A 139 -6.30 -12.43 8.78
CA ARG A 139 -7.24 -13.43 8.20
C ARG A 139 -8.43 -12.76 7.53
N ARG A 140 -9.08 -11.83 8.22
CA ARG A 140 -10.19 -11.06 7.63
C ARG A 140 -9.79 -10.32 6.35
N ALA A 141 -8.61 -9.70 6.34
CA ALA A 141 -8.09 -9.03 5.15
C ALA A 141 -7.86 -10.00 3.98
N VAL A 142 -7.37 -11.21 4.27
CA VAL A 142 -7.25 -12.29 3.27
C VAL A 142 -8.61 -12.70 2.72
N ASP A 143 -9.62 -12.87 3.59
CA ASP A 143 -11.00 -13.22 3.20
C ASP A 143 -11.63 -12.13 2.32
N LEU A 144 -11.31 -10.86 2.56
CA LEU A 144 -11.69 -9.72 1.72
C LEU A 144 -10.86 -9.59 0.43
N GLY A 145 -9.93 -10.52 0.18
CA GLY A 145 -9.11 -10.53 -1.04
C GLY A 145 -7.95 -9.54 -1.05
N CYS A 146 -7.61 -8.93 0.08
CA CYS A 146 -6.49 -8.00 0.19
C CYS A 146 -5.13 -8.67 -0.07
N TYR A 147 -4.20 -7.89 -0.60
CA TYR A 147 -2.76 -8.17 -0.66
C TYR A 147 -2.04 -7.43 0.47
N PHE A 148 -0.80 -7.82 0.72
CA PHE A 148 0.04 -7.23 1.76
C PHE A 148 1.41 -6.90 1.19
N SER A 149 1.83 -5.65 1.28
CA SER A 149 3.20 -5.29 0.96
C SER A 149 4.07 -5.33 2.21
N ILE A 150 5.17 -6.05 2.09
CA ILE A 150 6.08 -6.38 3.18
C ILE A 150 7.40 -5.67 2.98
N ASN A 151 7.89 -5.01 4.03
CA ASN A 151 9.23 -4.46 4.08
C ASN A 151 10.12 -5.20 5.09
N GLU A 152 11.42 -4.96 5.04
CA GLU A 152 12.36 -5.64 5.93
C GLU A 152 12.12 -5.31 7.41
N ARG A 153 11.67 -4.09 7.73
CA ARG A 153 11.38 -3.68 9.11
C ARG A 153 10.23 -4.45 9.74
N MET A 154 9.20 -4.76 8.96
CA MET A 154 8.11 -5.63 9.42
C MET A 154 8.64 -6.98 9.89
N LEU A 155 9.60 -7.54 9.14
CA LEU A 155 10.15 -8.87 9.39
C LEU A 155 11.05 -8.94 10.63
N LEU A 156 11.55 -7.80 11.11
CA LEU A 156 12.28 -7.70 12.38
C LEU A 156 11.33 -7.70 13.60
N SER A 157 10.04 -7.48 13.41
CA SER A 157 9.07 -7.48 14.50
C SER A 157 8.85 -8.89 15.05
N PRO A 158 8.78 -9.08 16.38
CA PRO A 158 8.40 -10.36 16.98
C PRO A 158 7.04 -10.91 16.51
N ARG A 159 6.17 -10.04 16.02
CA ARG A 159 4.85 -10.39 15.48
C ARG A 159 4.89 -10.88 14.03
N ALA A 160 6.01 -10.65 13.30
CA ALA A 160 6.10 -10.97 11.87
C ALA A 160 5.77 -12.44 11.59
N THR A 161 6.34 -13.37 12.36
CA THR A 161 6.11 -14.80 12.17
C THR A 161 4.64 -15.19 12.35
N SER A 162 3.96 -14.64 13.36
CA SER A 162 2.53 -14.93 13.58
C SER A 162 1.67 -14.33 12.47
N LEU A 163 2.01 -13.15 12.00
CA LEU A 163 1.32 -12.48 10.90
C LEU A 163 1.48 -13.25 9.58
N LEU A 164 2.72 -13.64 9.22
CA LEU A 164 3.00 -14.38 7.99
C LEU A 164 2.34 -15.77 7.94
N ARG A 165 2.02 -16.37 9.08
CA ARG A 165 1.25 -17.64 9.12
C ARG A 165 -0.19 -17.48 8.67
N GLU A 166 -0.77 -16.31 8.83
CA GLU A 166 -2.15 -16.00 8.46
C GLU A 166 -2.29 -15.50 7.01
N ILE A 167 -1.18 -15.07 6.40
CA ILE A 167 -1.20 -14.51 5.06
C ILE A 167 -0.70 -15.56 4.05
N PRO A 168 -1.53 -16.03 3.12
CA PRO A 168 -1.10 -16.93 2.05
C PRO A 168 0.02 -16.30 1.23
N GLN A 169 1.01 -17.08 0.84
CA GLN A 169 2.11 -16.61 0.00
C GLN A 169 1.62 -15.93 -1.30
N SER A 170 0.47 -16.35 -1.83
CA SER A 170 -0.17 -15.76 -3.01
C SER A 170 -0.70 -14.34 -2.81
N ARG A 171 -0.68 -13.82 -1.58
CA ARG A 171 -1.11 -12.46 -1.23
C ARG A 171 0.04 -11.55 -0.82
N LEU A 172 1.29 -12.03 -0.84
CA LEU A 172 2.46 -11.24 -0.45
C LEU A 172 3.04 -10.47 -1.64
N LEU A 173 3.29 -9.20 -1.40
CA LEU A 173 4.08 -8.30 -2.24
C LEU A 173 5.25 -7.76 -1.41
N THR A 174 6.14 -7.00 -2.02
CA THR A 174 7.25 -6.33 -1.33
C THR A 174 7.14 -4.82 -1.47
N GLU A 175 7.71 -4.13 -0.48
CA GLU A 175 7.89 -2.68 -0.50
C GLU A 175 9.23 -2.31 0.12
N THR A 176 9.72 -1.11 -0.15
CA THR A 176 10.88 -0.52 0.53
C THR A 176 10.45 0.57 1.52
N ASP A 177 9.31 1.20 1.25
CA ASP A 177 8.82 2.37 1.99
C ASP A 177 9.85 3.49 2.10
N GLY A 178 10.74 3.59 1.12
CA GLY A 178 11.70 4.71 1.04
C GLY A 178 11.01 6.02 0.65
N PRO A 179 11.41 7.14 1.23
CA PRO A 179 12.60 7.34 2.08
C PRO A 179 12.39 7.11 3.60
N PHE A 180 11.22 6.66 4.04
CA PHE A 180 10.86 6.54 5.46
C PHE A 180 11.52 5.34 6.16
N VAL A 181 11.91 4.32 5.41
CA VAL A 181 12.73 3.22 5.90
C VAL A 181 14.18 3.46 5.49
N GLU A 182 15.07 3.39 6.49
CA GLU A 182 16.51 3.57 6.33
C GLU A 182 17.25 2.28 6.67
N ARG A 183 18.38 2.07 6.00
CA ARG A 183 19.39 1.07 6.32
C ARG A 183 20.73 1.78 6.46
N ASP A 184 21.41 1.59 7.58
CA ASP A 184 22.70 2.25 7.89
C ASP A 184 22.66 3.79 7.78
N GLY A 185 21.51 4.39 8.14
CA GLY A 185 21.29 5.84 8.10
C GLY A 185 21.02 6.41 6.69
N LEU A 186 20.83 5.54 5.69
CA LEU A 186 20.51 5.95 4.32
C LEU A 186 19.11 5.44 3.92
N PRO A 187 18.30 6.27 3.26
CA PRO A 187 17.01 5.84 2.72
C PRO A 187 17.15 4.64 1.78
N ILE A 188 16.28 3.65 1.95
CA ILE A 188 16.28 2.47 1.07
C ILE A 188 15.74 2.90 -0.31
N PRO A 189 16.50 2.72 -1.40
CA PRO A 189 16.03 3.06 -2.73
C PRO A 189 14.89 2.12 -3.18
N PRO A 190 13.95 2.59 -4.03
CA PRO A 190 12.77 1.83 -4.43
C PRO A 190 13.04 0.45 -5.04
N GLY A 191 14.18 0.28 -5.73
CA GLY A 191 14.54 -1.01 -6.34
C GLY A 191 15.22 -2.01 -5.39
N ASP A 192 15.57 -1.60 -4.16
CA ASP A 192 16.33 -2.45 -3.23
C ASP A 192 15.43 -3.36 -2.39
N VAL A 193 14.72 -4.25 -3.05
CA VAL A 193 13.85 -5.26 -2.43
C VAL A 193 14.56 -6.59 -2.12
N GLY A 194 15.83 -6.74 -2.52
CA GLY A 194 16.61 -7.97 -2.31
C GLY A 194 16.66 -8.44 -0.87
N PRO A 195 16.99 -7.59 0.11
CA PRO A 195 16.97 -7.94 1.53
C PRO A 195 15.61 -8.37 2.05
N THR A 196 14.53 -7.71 1.62
CA THR A 196 13.16 -8.11 1.98
C THR A 196 12.82 -9.50 1.43
N LEU A 197 13.18 -9.78 0.16
CA LEU A 197 12.99 -11.10 -0.45
C LEU A 197 13.78 -12.19 0.29
N SER A 198 15.03 -11.90 0.67
CA SER A 198 15.86 -12.82 1.44
C SER A 198 15.26 -13.11 2.83
N ALA A 199 14.81 -12.08 3.54
CA ALA A 199 14.19 -12.22 4.85
C ALA A 199 12.86 -13.00 4.79
N LEU A 200 12.02 -12.73 3.79
CA LEU A 200 10.80 -13.53 3.52
C LEU A 200 11.15 -14.99 3.22
N GLY A 201 12.21 -15.23 2.43
CA GLY A 201 12.68 -16.58 2.12
C GLY A 201 13.03 -17.35 3.40
N LYS A 202 13.79 -16.73 4.31
CA LYS A 202 14.10 -17.31 5.62
C LYS A 202 12.87 -17.60 6.45
N ALA A 203 11.93 -16.62 6.54
CA ALA A 203 10.71 -16.77 7.32
C ALA A 203 9.78 -17.87 6.80
N LEU A 204 9.75 -18.11 5.48
CA LEU A 204 8.88 -19.07 4.81
C LEU A 204 9.61 -20.38 4.42
N SER A 205 10.88 -20.56 4.81
CA SER A 205 11.73 -21.71 4.44
C SER A 205 11.81 -21.94 2.93
N LYS A 206 12.03 -20.84 2.18
CA LYS A 206 12.17 -20.82 0.72
C LYS A 206 13.40 -20.04 0.28
N SER A 207 13.85 -20.30 -0.94
CA SER A 207 14.92 -19.50 -1.56
C SER A 207 14.40 -18.10 -1.93
N GLN A 208 15.31 -17.14 -1.97
CA GLN A 208 15.01 -15.78 -2.45
C GLN A 208 14.42 -15.78 -3.88
N ALA A 209 14.91 -16.67 -4.74
CA ALA A 209 14.42 -16.80 -6.12
C ALA A 209 12.97 -17.30 -6.20
N GLU A 210 12.57 -18.23 -5.31
CA GLU A 210 11.18 -18.70 -5.20
C GLU A 210 10.27 -17.59 -4.73
N ILE A 211 10.68 -16.83 -3.70
CA ILE A 211 9.91 -15.68 -3.23
C ILE A 211 9.77 -14.62 -4.32
N ALA A 212 10.83 -14.27 -5.02
CA ALA A 212 10.80 -13.29 -6.11
C ALA A 212 9.85 -13.71 -7.24
N ARG A 213 9.83 -15.02 -7.57
CA ARG A 213 8.89 -15.57 -8.57
C ARG A 213 7.46 -15.46 -8.09
N SER A 214 7.20 -15.81 -6.83
CA SER A 214 5.88 -15.72 -6.22
C SER A 214 5.36 -14.28 -6.19
N VAL A 215 6.19 -13.32 -5.76
CA VAL A 215 5.83 -11.89 -5.72
C VAL A 215 5.48 -11.38 -7.14
N ARG A 216 6.23 -11.78 -8.18
CA ARG A 216 5.88 -11.41 -9.57
C ARG A 216 4.54 -12.01 -10.01
N GLN A 217 4.27 -13.27 -9.68
CA GLN A 217 2.98 -13.91 -9.98
C GLN A 217 1.83 -13.20 -9.25
N ASN A 218 2.04 -12.84 -7.97
CA ASN A 218 1.07 -12.11 -7.17
C ASN A 218 0.79 -10.71 -7.74
N LEU A 219 1.84 -10.00 -8.17
CA LEU A 219 1.68 -8.71 -8.84
C LEU A 219 0.89 -8.86 -10.14
N SER A 220 1.19 -9.86 -10.95
CA SER A 220 0.43 -10.13 -12.18
C SER A 220 -1.04 -10.42 -11.89
N ALA A 221 -1.33 -11.24 -10.85
CA ALA A 221 -2.69 -11.54 -10.42
C ALA A 221 -3.43 -10.31 -9.85
N LEU A 222 -2.72 -9.43 -9.11
CA LEU A 222 -3.28 -8.16 -8.64
C LEU A 222 -3.67 -7.24 -9.78
N LEU A 223 -2.94 -7.25 -10.89
CA LEU A 223 -3.11 -6.32 -12.02
C LEU A 223 -4.02 -6.87 -13.13
N ALA A 224 -4.37 -8.14 -13.07
CA ALA A 224 -5.33 -8.76 -14.00
C ALA A 224 -6.76 -8.25 -13.71
#